data_119351f2e21dc9fd0f63a6e626f584dd
#
_entry.id   119351f2e21dc9fd0f63a6e626f584dd
#
_cell.length_a   1.000
_cell.length_b   1.000
_cell.length_c   1.000
_cell.angle_alpha   90.00
_cell.angle_beta   90.00
_cell.angle_gamma   90.00
#
_symmetry.space_group_name_H-M   'P 1'
#
loop_
_entity.id
_entity.type
_entity.pdbx_description
1 polymer ?
#
loop_
_entity_poly.entity_id
_entity_poly.type
_entity_poly.pdbx_seq_one_letter_code
_entity_poly.pdbx_strand_id
1 'polypeptide(L)'
;MSDPAKIEPLAIENPVTSAGGSLAGQVPMRPVLERLYAEPQRFELFQAVRLLFAEAIEESAAVNGAAPATIGSREVGDTSRAAVRFHSSPTLGFPQGAITAIRRESPSEAADRGAVASAHLDIACFGLVGPSGTLPRHYTSLVVERFRRFRDTALREFLDIFVQRMTALLCRAWAKYRPAMQHEVTALTGRGAAWDEAAETPRDPVTAAVASLVGLGSRGLSNRLVTSDDIVLRHAAHFSRQPRAAESLERLLRDVYRVPVRVEQFVGRWLELEQPDQTVLASRDRPEGLNARLGIDAIAGRRVWDVESTFEVAVGPLSAGDFRSRLPGTERLAALGDLLRLYAGPQFEIRVRLVLAADAVPRCQLGGDEQGMALSGSRLGWTTWLGGGPPHDRGDAMFAVA
;
A
#
# COMPACT_ATOMS: atom_id res chain seq x y z
N MET A 1 -4.16 -37.23 -27.93
CA MET A 1 -3.57 -35.90 -28.21
C MET A 1 -4.65 -34.88 -27.89
N SER A 2 -4.67 -34.41 -26.68
CA SER A 2 -5.71 -33.53 -26.15
C SER A 2 -5.10 -32.13 -25.99
N ASP A 3 -5.81 -31.18 -26.56
CA ASP A 3 -5.50 -29.75 -26.69
C ASP A 3 -5.40 -29.08 -25.28
N PRO A 4 -4.37 -28.30 -24.97
CA PRO A 4 -4.31 -27.59 -23.70
C PRO A 4 -5.22 -26.36 -23.72
N ALA A 5 -6.19 -26.36 -22.81
CA ALA A 5 -7.16 -25.32 -22.57
C ALA A 5 -6.52 -23.91 -22.51
N LYS A 6 -7.01 -23.01 -23.34
CA LYS A 6 -6.82 -21.58 -23.27
C LYS A 6 -7.36 -21.07 -21.93
N ILE A 7 -6.47 -20.65 -21.06
CA ILE A 7 -6.81 -19.83 -19.89
C ILE A 7 -6.93 -18.39 -20.39
N GLU A 8 -8.15 -17.88 -20.49
CA GLU A 8 -8.40 -16.44 -20.71
C GLU A 8 -7.82 -15.64 -19.53
N PRO A 9 -7.06 -14.59 -19.78
CA PRO A 9 -6.60 -13.72 -18.70
C PRO A 9 -7.77 -12.89 -18.19
N LEU A 10 -8.12 -13.10 -16.92
CA LEU A 10 -8.99 -12.19 -16.16
C LEU A 10 -8.44 -10.78 -16.28
N ALA A 11 -9.20 -9.90 -16.90
CA ALA A 11 -8.92 -8.47 -16.93
C ALA A 11 -8.98 -7.90 -15.52
N ILE A 12 -7.82 -7.78 -14.90
CA ILE A 12 -7.66 -7.04 -13.64
C ILE A 12 -7.43 -5.60 -14.05
N GLU A 13 -8.46 -4.78 -13.94
CA GLU A 13 -8.33 -3.33 -14.02
C GLU A 13 -7.29 -2.85 -13.01
N ASN A 14 -6.25 -2.19 -13.49
CA ASN A 14 -5.18 -1.62 -12.68
C ASN A 14 -5.70 -0.35 -11.97
N PRO A 15 -5.80 -0.33 -10.65
CA PRO A 15 -6.03 0.91 -9.91
C PRO A 15 -4.68 1.56 -9.59
N VAL A 16 -4.05 2.19 -10.57
CA VAL A 16 -3.01 3.17 -10.31
C VAL A 16 -3.50 4.50 -10.88
N THR A 17 -4.45 5.08 -10.21
CA THR A 17 -4.87 6.46 -10.48
C THR A 17 -5.24 7.13 -9.16
N SER A 18 -4.59 8.21 -8.92
CA SER A 18 -4.79 9.27 -7.93
C SER A 18 -4.14 9.10 -6.56
N ALA A 19 -3.19 9.95 -6.34
CA ALA A 19 -2.69 10.38 -5.04
C ALA A 19 -3.84 10.81 -4.12
N GLY A 20 -3.79 10.41 -2.85
CA GLY A 20 -4.77 10.84 -1.85
C GLY A 20 -6.04 9.99 -1.83
N GLY A 21 -6.02 8.80 -2.37
CA GLY A 21 -7.13 7.87 -2.35
C GLY A 21 -7.11 7.01 -1.10
N SER A 22 -8.05 7.27 -0.21
CA SER A 22 -8.77 6.28 0.57
C SER A 22 -8.65 4.89 -0.09
N LEU A 23 -8.54 3.83 0.71
CA LEU A 23 -8.66 2.40 0.35
C LEU A 23 -10.01 2.07 -0.34
N ALA A 24 -10.40 2.83 -1.36
CA ALA A 24 -11.65 2.73 -2.11
C ALA A 24 -11.60 1.68 -3.25
N GLY A 25 -10.86 0.59 -3.03
CA GLY A 25 -10.97 -0.65 -3.79
C GLY A 25 -11.59 -1.76 -2.95
N GLN A 26 -12.42 -1.42 -1.97
CA GLN A 26 -13.06 -2.39 -1.10
C GLN A 26 -14.20 -3.08 -1.85
N VAL A 27 -14.08 -4.39 -2.02
CA VAL A 27 -15.24 -5.27 -2.22
C VAL A 27 -16.31 -4.82 -1.21
N PRO A 28 -17.55 -4.56 -1.64
CA PRO A 28 -18.57 -4.05 -0.73
C PRO A 28 -18.71 -4.99 0.46
N MET A 29 -18.28 -4.55 1.66
CA MET A 29 -18.38 -5.33 2.90
C MET A 29 -19.83 -5.61 3.30
N ARG A 30 -20.79 -4.85 2.79
CA ARG A 30 -22.23 -4.98 3.09
C ARG A 30 -22.78 -6.41 3.04
N PRO A 31 -22.55 -7.22 1.96
CA PRO A 31 -23.11 -8.56 1.92
C PRO A 31 -22.49 -9.52 2.96
N VAL A 32 -21.23 -9.29 3.36
CA VAL A 32 -20.58 -10.09 4.40
C VAL A 32 -21.09 -9.70 5.78
N LEU A 33 -21.29 -8.42 6.05
CA LEU A 33 -21.87 -7.91 7.29
C LEU A 33 -23.32 -8.36 7.47
N GLU A 34 -24.14 -8.29 6.42
CA GLU A 34 -25.51 -8.80 6.44
C GLU A 34 -25.56 -10.30 6.82
N ARG A 35 -24.66 -11.10 6.25
CA ARG A 35 -24.52 -12.52 6.62
C ARG A 35 -24.02 -12.70 8.06
N LEU A 36 -23.14 -11.84 8.54
CA LEU A 36 -22.66 -11.88 9.92
C LEU A 36 -23.80 -11.64 10.92
N TYR A 37 -24.69 -10.68 10.64
CA TYR A 37 -25.87 -10.43 11.49
C TYR A 37 -26.92 -11.53 11.38
N ALA A 38 -27.10 -12.13 10.20
CA ALA A 38 -28.09 -13.18 9.97
C ALA A 38 -27.66 -14.54 10.53
N GLU A 39 -26.39 -14.91 10.37
CA GLU A 39 -25.86 -16.23 10.72
C GLU A 39 -24.54 -16.10 11.52
N PRO A 40 -24.55 -15.48 12.72
CA PRO A 40 -23.33 -15.20 13.49
C PRO A 40 -22.55 -16.45 13.90
N GLN A 41 -23.24 -17.57 14.06
CA GLN A 41 -22.66 -18.86 14.46
C GLN A 41 -21.66 -19.43 13.42
N ARG A 42 -21.70 -18.95 12.19
CA ARG A 42 -20.77 -19.37 11.11
C ARG A 42 -19.44 -18.61 11.12
N PHE A 43 -19.36 -17.55 11.90
CA PHE A 43 -18.18 -16.72 11.94
C PHE A 43 -17.31 -17.03 13.16
N GLU A 44 -16.01 -16.97 12.96
CA GLU A 44 -15.04 -16.99 14.05
C GLU A 44 -15.08 -15.65 14.81
N LEU A 45 -14.95 -15.72 16.16
CA LEU A 45 -15.05 -14.55 17.03
C LEU A 45 -14.16 -13.38 16.57
N PHE A 46 -12.90 -13.66 16.29
CA PHE A 46 -11.95 -12.61 15.94
C PHE A 46 -12.24 -11.95 14.59
N GLN A 47 -12.73 -12.70 13.61
CA GLN A 47 -13.13 -12.16 12.31
C GLN A 47 -14.42 -11.35 12.41
N ALA A 48 -15.38 -11.79 13.20
CA ALA A 48 -16.59 -11.03 13.47
C ALA A 48 -16.27 -9.68 14.12
N VAL A 49 -15.40 -9.70 15.15
CA VAL A 49 -14.95 -8.48 15.85
C VAL A 49 -14.23 -7.52 14.90
N ARG A 50 -13.41 -8.04 13.99
CA ARG A 50 -12.73 -7.25 12.95
C ARG A 50 -13.73 -6.54 12.06
N LEU A 51 -14.72 -7.26 11.53
CA LEU A 51 -15.74 -6.69 10.64
C LEU A 51 -16.60 -5.63 11.34
N LEU A 52 -17.05 -5.90 12.56
CA LEU A 52 -17.83 -4.97 13.36
C LEU A 52 -17.05 -3.71 13.76
N PHE A 53 -15.75 -3.85 14.00
CA PHE A 53 -14.88 -2.70 14.27
C PHE A 53 -14.72 -1.81 13.04
N ALA A 54 -14.54 -2.40 11.86
CA ALA A 54 -14.47 -1.66 10.60
C ALA A 54 -15.80 -0.93 10.30
N GLU A 55 -16.95 -1.61 10.51
CA GLU A 55 -18.29 -1.01 10.38
C GLU A 55 -18.45 0.20 11.30
N ALA A 56 -18.08 0.07 12.58
CA ALA A 56 -18.20 1.17 13.54
C ALA A 56 -17.35 2.39 13.18
N ILE A 57 -16.17 2.18 12.56
CA ILE A 57 -15.34 3.29 12.07
C ILE A 57 -15.98 3.96 10.86
N GLU A 58 -16.48 3.20 9.89
CA GLU A 58 -17.18 3.75 8.71
C GLU A 58 -18.42 4.56 9.13
N GLU A 59 -19.21 4.06 10.07
CA GLU A 59 -20.38 4.77 10.59
C GLU A 59 -20.00 6.05 11.35
N SER A 60 -18.96 6.00 12.19
CA SER A 60 -18.52 7.20 12.91
C SER A 60 -17.96 8.27 11.97
N ALA A 61 -17.29 7.87 10.91
CA ALA A 61 -16.80 8.79 9.88
C ALA A 61 -17.94 9.45 9.10
N ALA A 62 -19.02 8.71 8.80
CA ALA A 62 -20.19 9.21 8.09
C ALA A 62 -20.97 10.27 8.90
N VAL A 63 -20.93 10.18 10.24
CA VAL A 63 -21.66 11.10 11.15
C VAL A 63 -20.76 12.22 11.67
N ASN A 64 -19.48 12.32 11.24
CA ASN A 64 -18.47 13.21 11.83
C ASN A 64 -18.34 13.03 13.35
N GLY A 65 -18.62 11.84 13.84
CA GLY A 65 -18.55 11.46 15.24
C GLY A 65 -17.12 11.16 15.71
N ALA A 66 -16.96 11.01 17.03
CA ALA A 66 -15.70 10.58 17.60
C ALA A 66 -15.41 9.14 17.16
N ALA A 67 -14.19 8.87 16.65
CA ALA A 67 -13.79 7.51 16.28
C ALA A 67 -13.90 6.55 17.47
N PRO A 68 -14.34 5.31 17.25
CA PRO A 68 -14.43 4.31 18.31
C PRO A 68 -13.05 4.04 18.91
N ALA A 69 -13.04 3.68 20.17
CA ALA A 69 -11.79 3.29 20.84
C ALA A 69 -11.29 1.96 20.28
N THR A 70 -9.98 1.85 20.09
CA THR A 70 -9.34 0.60 19.63
C THR A 70 -9.66 -0.54 20.61
N ILE A 71 -10.03 -1.69 20.10
CA ILE A 71 -10.43 -2.85 20.91
C ILE A 71 -9.32 -3.21 21.92
N GLY A 72 -9.68 -3.25 23.21
CA GLY A 72 -8.75 -3.56 24.28
C GLY A 72 -7.74 -2.46 24.63
N SER A 73 -7.92 -1.23 24.15
CA SER A 73 -7.10 -0.08 24.55
C SER A 73 -7.27 0.25 26.04
N ARG A 74 -6.33 1.03 26.62
CA ARG A 74 -6.44 1.50 28.01
C ARG A 74 -7.58 2.51 28.23
N GLU A 75 -7.98 3.22 27.17
CA GLU A 75 -9.08 4.17 27.18
C GLU A 75 -10.45 3.51 27.40
N VAL A 76 -10.52 2.19 27.37
CA VAL A 76 -11.74 1.36 27.55
C VAL A 76 -12.16 1.20 29.03
N GLY A 77 -11.82 2.14 29.91
CA GLY A 77 -12.65 2.37 31.10
C GLY A 77 -13.99 2.99 30.77
N ASP A 78 -14.07 3.69 29.65
CA ASP A 78 -15.28 4.28 29.13
C ASP A 78 -15.87 3.39 28.01
N THR A 79 -16.85 2.55 28.36
CA THR A 79 -17.57 1.70 27.41
C THR A 79 -18.39 2.49 26.39
N SER A 80 -18.54 3.82 26.57
CA SER A 80 -19.28 4.68 25.64
C SER A 80 -18.65 4.73 24.23
N ARG A 81 -17.32 4.52 24.14
CA ARG A 81 -16.57 4.52 22.89
C ARG A 81 -16.25 3.13 22.36
N ALA A 82 -16.76 2.08 22.97
CA ALA A 82 -16.48 0.71 22.52
C ALA A 82 -17.28 0.38 21.24
N ALA A 83 -16.59 0.02 20.15
CA ALA A 83 -17.24 -0.44 18.92
C ALA A 83 -18.02 -1.75 19.10
N VAL A 84 -17.52 -2.63 20.00
CA VAL A 84 -18.14 -3.95 20.24
C VAL A 84 -18.31 -4.16 21.75
N ARG A 85 -19.51 -4.58 22.15
CA ARG A 85 -19.84 -4.97 23.52
C ARG A 85 -20.04 -6.46 23.60
N PHE A 86 -19.26 -7.10 24.45
CA PHE A 86 -19.31 -8.56 24.64
C PHE A 86 -20.20 -8.90 25.84
N HIS A 87 -21.09 -9.84 25.63
CA HIS A 87 -21.99 -10.38 26.64
C HIS A 87 -21.83 -11.88 26.74
N SER A 88 -21.93 -12.42 27.94
CA SER A 88 -21.99 -13.87 28.14
C SER A 88 -23.34 -14.41 27.66
N SER A 89 -23.33 -15.53 26.96
CA SER A 89 -24.56 -16.27 26.63
C SER A 89 -24.97 -17.18 27.78
N PRO A 90 -25.97 -16.84 28.60
CA PRO A 90 -26.34 -17.61 29.80
C PRO A 90 -27.18 -18.82 29.42
N THR A 91 -26.65 -19.73 28.61
CA THR A 91 -27.33 -20.97 28.21
C THR A 91 -26.68 -22.17 28.92
N LEU A 92 -27.51 -23.20 29.19
CA LEU A 92 -27.04 -24.47 29.73
C LEU A 92 -26.84 -25.56 28.67
N GLY A 93 -27.29 -25.27 27.44
CA GLY A 93 -27.18 -26.18 26.29
C GLY A 93 -25.86 -25.98 25.55
N PHE A 94 -25.57 -26.89 24.63
CA PHE A 94 -24.40 -26.82 23.77
C PHE A 94 -24.59 -25.70 22.74
N PRO A 95 -23.63 -24.78 22.61
CA PRO A 95 -23.73 -23.65 21.67
C PRO A 95 -23.48 -24.12 20.23
N GLN A 96 -24.18 -23.51 19.28
CA GLN A 96 -24.00 -23.78 17.84
C GLN A 96 -22.70 -23.24 17.27
N GLY A 97 -22.10 -22.24 17.95
CA GLY A 97 -20.86 -21.59 17.53
C GLY A 97 -20.28 -20.72 18.64
N ALA A 98 -19.17 -20.08 18.34
CA ALA A 98 -18.50 -19.16 19.27
C ALA A 98 -19.34 -17.93 19.60
N ILE A 99 -20.14 -17.49 18.63
CA ILE A 99 -21.06 -16.36 18.72
C ILE A 99 -22.49 -16.89 18.62
N THR A 100 -23.35 -16.53 19.55
CA THR A 100 -24.75 -16.98 19.58
C THR A 100 -25.69 -15.98 18.96
N ALA A 101 -25.47 -14.68 19.17
CA ALA A 101 -26.26 -13.62 18.59
C ALA A 101 -25.44 -12.34 18.44
N ILE A 102 -25.83 -11.52 17.47
CA ILE A 102 -25.31 -10.16 17.30
C ILE A 102 -26.51 -9.23 17.22
N ARG A 103 -26.48 -8.15 17.99
CA ARG A 103 -27.50 -7.09 17.96
C ARG A 103 -26.82 -5.77 17.65
N ARG A 104 -27.37 -5.06 16.68
CA ARG A 104 -26.93 -3.71 16.35
C ARG A 104 -27.64 -2.71 17.25
N GLU A 105 -26.91 -1.83 17.83
CA GLU A 105 -27.45 -0.67 18.51
C GLU A 105 -27.90 0.38 17.50
N SER A 106 -29.05 0.99 17.70
CA SER A 106 -29.48 2.06 16.81
C SER A 106 -28.65 3.34 17.05
N PRO A 107 -28.33 4.11 15.99
CA PRO A 107 -27.62 5.37 16.15
C PRO A 107 -28.32 6.37 17.08
N SER A 108 -29.67 6.34 17.18
CA SER A 108 -30.45 7.16 18.10
C SER A 108 -30.18 6.79 19.56
N GLU A 109 -30.19 5.50 19.89
CA GLU A 109 -29.88 5.02 21.25
C GLU A 109 -28.45 5.34 21.70
N ALA A 110 -27.50 5.28 20.76
CA ALA A 110 -26.12 5.68 21.02
C ALA A 110 -26.00 7.19 21.25
N ALA A 111 -26.67 8.00 20.42
CA ALA A 111 -26.67 9.46 20.54
C ALA A 111 -27.26 9.95 21.85
N ASP A 112 -28.36 9.36 22.32
CA ASP A 112 -28.99 9.68 23.61
C ASP A 112 -28.04 9.49 24.80
N ARG A 113 -27.04 8.60 24.67
CA ARG A 113 -26.00 8.34 25.68
C ARG A 113 -24.70 9.10 25.43
N GLY A 114 -24.62 9.89 24.36
CA GLY A 114 -23.36 10.53 23.94
C GLY A 114 -22.26 9.52 23.57
N ALA A 115 -22.66 8.34 23.08
CA ALA A 115 -21.77 7.20 22.82
C ALA A 115 -21.67 6.89 21.33
N VAL A 116 -20.67 6.12 20.95
CA VAL A 116 -20.56 5.53 19.59
C VAL A 116 -21.53 4.35 19.51
N ALA A 117 -22.24 4.19 18.38
CA ALA A 117 -23.07 3.02 18.14
C ALA A 117 -22.24 1.73 18.24
N SER A 118 -22.69 0.80 19.05
CA SER A 118 -21.97 -0.43 19.36
C SER A 118 -22.71 -1.65 18.83
N ALA A 119 -21.94 -2.67 18.41
CA ALA A 119 -22.52 -3.99 18.17
C ALA A 119 -22.46 -4.80 19.47
N HIS A 120 -23.59 -5.37 19.89
CA HIS A 120 -23.68 -6.24 21.05
C HIS A 120 -23.47 -7.71 20.60
N LEU A 121 -22.42 -8.36 21.10
CA LEU A 121 -22.06 -9.73 20.80
C LEU A 121 -22.34 -10.64 22.00
N ASP A 122 -23.26 -11.59 21.84
CA ASP A 122 -23.45 -12.66 22.80
C ASP A 122 -22.49 -13.82 22.46
N ILE A 123 -21.48 -14.05 23.32
CA ILE A 123 -20.42 -15.04 23.11
C ILE A 123 -20.63 -16.27 24.00
N ALA A 124 -20.30 -17.45 23.46
CA ALA A 124 -20.41 -18.73 24.17
C ALA A 124 -19.06 -19.44 24.35
N CYS A 125 -18.01 -18.99 23.65
CA CYS A 125 -16.69 -19.62 23.71
C CYS A 125 -15.82 -19.14 24.88
N PHE A 126 -16.18 -18.01 25.50
CA PHE A 126 -15.42 -17.42 26.59
C PHE A 126 -16.34 -16.62 27.50
N GLY A 127 -16.18 -16.72 28.82
CA GLY A 127 -16.99 -15.95 29.76
C GLY A 127 -16.93 -16.48 31.18
N LEU A 128 -17.68 -15.82 32.08
CA LEU A 128 -17.84 -16.23 33.47
C LEU A 128 -19.01 -17.19 33.64
N VAL A 129 -20.10 -16.99 32.90
CA VAL A 129 -21.31 -17.83 32.90
C VAL A 129 -21.58 -18.39 31.50
N GLY A 130 -22.39 -19.41 31.41
CA GLY A 130 -22.73 -20.06 30.15
C GLY A 130 -22.03 -21.40 29.93
N PRO A 131 -22.02 -21.94 28.68
CA PRO A 131 -21.50 -23.27 28.39
C PRO A 131 -20.02 -23.44 28.69
N SER A 132 -19.23 -22.40 28.42
CA SER A 132 -17.77 -22.31 28.64
C SER A 132 -17.42 -21.37 29.82
N GLY A 133 -18.39 -21.16 30.72
CA GLY A 133 -18.20 -20.28 31.87
C GLY A 133 -17.21 -20.87 32.88
N THR A 134 -16.33 -20.01 33.44
CA THR A 134 -15.36 -20.41 34.47
C THR A 134 -15.99 -20.54 35.87
N LEU A 135 -17.14 -19.90 36.09
CA LEU A 135 -17.88 -20.00 37.34
C LEU A 135 -18.64 -21.31 37.40
N PRO A 136 -18.88 -21.84 38.63
CA PRO A 136 -19.70 -23.04 38.83
C PRO A 136 -21.08 -22.91 38.22
N ARG A 137 -21.62 -24.02 37.69
CA ARG A 137 -22.87 -24.06 36.92
C ARG A 137 -24.08 -23.47 37.63
N HIS A 138 -24.14 -23.48 38.96
CA HIS A 138 -25.25 -22.88 39.72
C HIS A 138 -25.35 -21.35 39.51
N TYR A 139 -24.24 -20.64 39.23
CA TYR A 139 -24.32 -19.22 38.87
C TYR A 139 -25.01 -19.01 37.53
N THR A 140 -24.73 -19.87 36.54
CA THR A 140 -25.41 -19.82 35.25
C THR A 140 -26.92 -20.11 35.43
N SER A 141 -27.27 -21.11 36.25
CA SER A 141 -28.66 -21.44 36.58
C SER A 141 -29.38 -20.25 37.27
N LEU A 142 -28.70 -19.60 38.21
CA LEU A 142 -29.22 -18.42 38.91
C LEU A 142 -29.47 -17.25 37.95
N VAL A 143 -28.53 -16.97 37.05
CA VAL A 143 -28.72 -15.91 36.05
C VAL A 143 -29.90 -16.20 35.13
N VAL A 144 -30.03 -17.46 34.68
CA VAL A 144 -31.15 -17.89 33.82
C VAL A 144 -32.48 -17.80 34.57
N GLU A 145 -32.53 -18.23 35.85
CA GLU A 145 -33.73 -18.13 36.68
C GLU A 145 -34.17 -16.72 36.92
N ARG A 146 -33.24 -15.81 37.30
CA ARG A 146 -33.54 -14.39 37.50
C ARG A 146 -34.09 -13.73 36.23
N PHE A 147 -33.45 -14.00 35.10
CA PHE A 147 -33.91 -13.50 33.82
C PHE A 147 -35.31 -14.01 33.45
N ARG A 148 -35.57 -15.32 33.63
CA ARG A 148 -36.86 -15.92 33.23
C ARG A 148 -38.02 -15.51 34.13
N ARG A 149 -37.81 -15.54 35.47
CA ARG A 149 -38.85 -15.26 36.44
C ARG A 149 -39.11 -13.77 36.72
N PHE A 150 -38.01 -12.99 36.79
CA PHE A 150 -38.06 -11.64 37.26
C PHE A 150 -37.70 -10.60 36.21
N ARG A 151 -37.27 -11.05 35.02
CA ARG A 151 -36.71 -10.17 33.97
C ARG A 151 -35.53 -9.33 34.48
N ASP A 152 -34.85 -9.79 35.51
CA ASP A 152 -33.71 -9.15 36.13
C ASP A 152 -32.41 -9.53 35.41
N THR A 153 -31.76 -8.51 34.83
CA THR A 153 -30.49 -8.62 34.11
C THR A 153 -29.28 -8.18 34.91
N ALA A 154 -29.48 -7.60 36.13
CA ALA A 154 -28.44 -6.92 36.90
C ALA A 154 -27.22 -7.81 37.20
N LEU A 155 -27.45 -9.09 37.58
CA LEU A 155 -26.37 -10.03 37.85
C LEU A 155 -25.57 -10.36 36.56
N ARG A 156 -26.27 -10.53 35.43
CA ARG A 156 -25.61 -10.74 34.13
C ARG A 156 -24.78 -9.54 33.72
N GLU A 157 -25.33 -8.34 33.79
CA GLU A 157 -24.68 -7.11 33.43
C GLU A 157 -23.43 -6.85 34.30
N PHE A 158 -23.52 -7.14 35.59
CA PHE A 158 -22.37 -7.03 36.48
C PHE A 158 -21.24 -8.00 36.05
N LEU A 159 -21.53 -9.23 35.70
CA LEU A 159 -20.54 -10.20 35.24
C LEU A 159 -20.00 -9.81 33.86
N ASP A 160 -20.84 -9.25 32.99
CA ASP A 160 -20.46 -8.81 31.66
C ASP A 160 -19.43 -7.64 31.67
N ILE A 161 -19.33 -6.87 32.73
CA ILE A 161 -18.26 -5.86 32.90
C ILE A 161 -16.88 -6.52 32.81
N PHE A 162 -16.70 -7.67 33.46
CA PHE A 162 -15.45 -8.41 33.44
C PHE A 162 -15.25 -9.11 32.11
N VAL A 163 -16.31 -9.73 31.55
CA VAL A 163 -16.28 -10.42 30.26
C VAL A 163 -15.90 -9.46 29.16
N GLN A 164 -16.48 -8.26 29.13
CA GLN A 164 -16.13 -7.18 28.20
C GLN A 164 -14.63 -6.93 28.21
N ARG A 165 -14.05 -6.71 29.38
CA ARG A 165 -12.61 -6.38 29.50
C ARG A 165 -11.71 -7.54 29.11
N MET A 166 -12.01 -8.74 29.56
CA MET A 166 -11.21 -9.94 29.29
C MET A 166 -11.25 -10.33 27.82
N THR A 167 -12.44 -10.31 27.20
CA THR A 167 -12.61 -10.61 25.77
C THR A 167 -11.93 -9.56 24.89
N ALA A 168 -12.05 -8.29 25.22
CA ALA A 168 -11.37 -7.22 24.51
C ALA A 168 -9.83 -7.36 24.58
N LEU A 169 -9.28 -7.73 25.74
CA LEU A 169 -7.84 -8.03 25.87
C LEU A 169 -7.43 -9.27 25.11
N LEU A 170 -8.27 -10.31 25.05
CA LEU A 170 -8.04 -11.52 24.24
C LEU A 170 -7.97 -11.16 22.73
N CYS A 171 -8.90 -10.37 22.25
CA CYS A 171 -8.90 -9.89 20.86
C CYS A 171 -7.63 -9.05 20.56
N ARG A 172 -7.23 -8.19 21.48
CA ARG A 172 -5.98 -7.42 21.35
C ARG A 172 -4.75 -8.32 21.35
N ALA A 173 -4.68 -9.33 22.21
CA ALA A 173 -3.59 -10.29 22.24
C ALA A 173 -3.50 -11.09 20.94
N TRP A 174 -4.66 -11.49 20.39
CA TRP A 174 -4.75 -12.16 19.09
C TRP A 174 -4.24 -11.27 17.95
N ALA A 175 -4.64 -9.99 17.92
CA ALA A 175 -4.23 -9.04 16.88
C ALA A 175 -2.74 -8.67 16.97
N LYS A 176 -2.14 -8.68 18.18
CA LYS A 176 -0.75 -8.25 18.42
C LYS A 176 0.29 -8.98 17.54
N TYR A 177 0.08 -10.25 17.27
CA TYR A 177 1.01 -11.08 16.50
C TYR A 177 0.57 -11.29 15.04
N ARG A 178 -0.37 -10.47 14.56
CA ARG A 178 -0.87 -10.51 13.18
C ARG A 178 -0.64 -9.16 12.50
N PRO A 179 0.47 -9.02 11.72
CA PRO A 179 0.84 -7.74 11.10
C PRO A 179 -0.27 -7.16 10.21
N ALA A 180 -0.96 -8.01 9.45
CA ALA A 180 -2.07 -7.58 8.60
C ALA A 180 -3.21 -6.92 9.39
N MET A 181 -3.52 -7.45 10.58
CA MET A 181 -4.55 -6.86 11.47
C MET A 181 -4.11 -5.54 12.06
N GLN A 182 -2.84 -5.43 12.46
CA GLN A 182 -2.29 -4.18 12.99
C GLN A 182 -2.27 -3.10 11.90
N HIS A 183 -1.86 -3.47 10.70
CA HIS A 183 -1.87 -2.56 9.56
C HIS A 183 -3.29 -2.06 9.24
N GLU A 184 -4.28 -2.95 9.19
CA GLU A 184 -5.68 -2.61 8.96
C GLU A 184 -6.23 -1.67 10.04
N VAL A 185 -6.01 -1.97 11.32
CA VAL A 185 -6.42 -1.12 12.43
C VAL A 185 -5.76 0.26 12.34
N THR A 186 -4.48 0.32 12.01
CA THR A 186 -3.76 1.59 11.85
C THR A 186 -4.31 2.39 10.67
N ALA A 187 -4.55 1.73 9.54
CA ALA A 187 -5.12 2.37 8.35
C ALA A 187 -6.53 2.92 8.60
N LEU A 188 -7.37 2.18 9.33
CA LEU A 188 -8.74 2.59 9.66
C LEU A 188 -8.79 3.68 10.73
N THR A 189 -7.95 3.62 11.75
CA THR A 189 -8.00 4.57 12.88
C THR A 189 -7.14 5.80 12.69
N GLY A 190 -6.21 5.79 11.74
CA GLY A 190 -5.18 6.83 11.62
C GLY A 190 -4.24 6.91 12.83
N ARG A 191 -4.20 5.88 13.68
CA ARG A 191 -3.36 5.84 14.89
C ARG A 191 -2.25 4.83 14.73
N GLY A 192 -1.03 5.31 14.70
CA GLY A 192 0.18 4.49 14.62
C GLY A 192 0.60 3.87 15.95
N ALA A 193 1.80 3.31 15.97
CA ALA A 193 2.41 2.80 17.19
C ALA A 193 2.65 3.92 18.20
N ALA A 194 2.44 3.63 19.48
CA ALA A 194 2.55 4.62 20.57
C ALA A 194 3.93 5.30 20.68
N TRP A 195 4.98 4.69 20.14
CA TRP A 195 6.34 5.26 20.11
C TRP A 195 6.58 6.18 18.88
N ASP A 196 5.60 6.27 17.96
CA ASP A 196 5.68 7.08 16.76
C ASP A 196 4.51 8.09 16.67
N GLU A 197 4.07 8.60 17.85
CA GLU A 197 2.97 9.57 17.95
C GLU A 197 3.20 10.88 17.17
N ALA A 198 4.44 11.10 16.74
CA ALA A 198 4.85 12.27 15.98
C ALA A 198 5.16 11.96 14.51
N ALA A 199 4.87 10.76 14.03
CA ALA A 199 5.01 10.44 12.59
C ALA A 199 3.92 11.16 11.79
N GLU A 200 4.30 11.77 10.67
CA GLU A 200 3.36 12.40 9.73
C GLU A 200 2.37 11.37 9.16
N THR A 201 2.79 10.11 9.05
CA THR A 201 1.96 8.98 8.67
C THR A 201 1.99 7.91 9.76
N PRO A 202 0.85 7.64 10.39
CA PRO A 202 0.78 6.59 11.40
C PRO A 202 1.04 5.23 10.77
N ARG A 203 1.98 4.47 11.35
CA ARG A 203 2.34 3.12 10.91
C ARG A 203 2.20 2.15 12.09
N ASP A 204 1.80 0.93 11.80
CA ASP A 204 1.89 -0.15 12.78
C ASP A 204 3.36 -0.51 13.08
N PRO A 205 3.67 -1.18 14.21
CA PRO A 205 5.04 -1.45 14.62
C PRO A 205 5.86 -2.26 13.62
N VAL A 206 5.22 -3.17 12.89
CA VAL A 206 5.91 -4.03 11.91
C VAL A 206 6.21 -3.23 10.64
N THR A 207 5.23 -2.50 10.12
CA THR A 207 5.41 -1.61 8.97
C THR A 207 6.45 -0.53 9.25
N ALA A 208 6.46 0.04 10.45
CA ALA A 208 7.48 1.02 10.87
C ALA A 208 8.89 0.41 10.93
N ALA A 209 9.02 -0.83 11.44
CA ALA A 209 10.29 -1.54 11.42
C ALA A 209 10.78 -1.82 9.98
N VAL A 210 9.88 -2.26 9.09
CA VAL A 210 10.20 -2.46 7.67
C VAL A 210 10.59 -1.15 7.00
N ALA A 211 9.88 -0.05 7.28
CA ALA A 211 10.22 1.27 6.78
C ALA A 211 11.64 1.71 7.23
N SER A 212 11.99 1.43 8.47
CA SER A 212 13.34 1.72 9.00
C SER A 212 14.43 0.94 8.29
N LEU A 213 14.18 -0.34 7.92
CA LEU A 213 15.12 -1.18 7.16
C LEU A 213 15.36 -0.65 5.73
N VAL A 214 14.37 0.00 5.16
CA VAL A 214 14.45 0.59 3.80
C VAL A 214 15.03 2.01 3.82
N GLY A 215 15.13 2.63 5.01
CA GLY A 215 15.59 4.02 5.17
C GLY A 215 14.46 5.06 5.22
N LEU A 216 13.19 4.62 5.22
CA LEU A 216 12.01 5.49 5.32
C LEU A 216 11.50 5.63 6.78
N GLY A 217 12.30 5.24 7.77
CA GLY A 217 11.91 5.28 9.17
C GLY A 217 12.07 6.63 9.85
N SER A 218 12.78 7.58 9.25
CA SER A 218 12.99 8.91 9.82
C SER A 218 11.86 9.86 9.48
N ARG A 219 11.60 10.81 10.38
CA ARG A 219 10.62 11.89 10.16
C ARG A 219 10.94 12.68 8.89
N GLY A 220 9.93 13.08 8.15
CA GLY A 220 10.05 13.89 6.95
C GLY A 220 10.56 13.13 5.71
N LEU A 221 10.73 11.79 5.78
CA LEU A 221 11.06 10.96 4.61
C LEU A 221 9.84 10.23 4.02
N SER A 222 8.74 10.18 4.74
CA SER A 222 7.50 9.57 4.28
C SER A 222 6.77 10.44 3.27
N ASN A 223 6.14 9.83 2.27
CA ASN A 223 5.31 10.48 1.24
C ASN A 223 6.00 11.62 0.48
N ARG A 224 7.31 11.55 0.31
CA ARG A 224 8.09 12.53 -0.46
C ARG A 224 8.17 12.22 -1.94
N LEU A 225 8.00 10.96 -2.29
CA LEU A 225 8.07 10.48 -3.65
C LEU A 225 6.69 10.60 -4.32
N VAL A 226 6.67 10.75 -5.63
CA VAL A 226 5.45 10.60 -6.43
C VAL A 226 4.94 9.16 -6.35
N THR A 227 5.86 8.21 -6.20
CA THR A 227 5.55 6.80 -5.91
C THR A 227 5.11 6.65 -4.46
N SER A 228 4.01 5.91 -4.24
CA SER A 228 3.56 5.58 -2.88
C SER A 228 4.63 4.80 -2.10
N ASP A 229 4.82 5.17 -0.84
CA ASP A 229 5.70 4.45 0.10
C ASP A 229 5.33 2.97 0.22
N ASP A 230 4.05 2.61 0.05
CA ASP A 230 3.58 1.22 0.12
C ASP A 230 4.22 0.33 -0.93
N ILE A 231 4.52 0.86 -2.12
CA ILE A 231 5.24 0.13 -3.17
C ILE A 231 6.65 -0.20 -2.69
N VAL A 232 7.33 0.77 -2.07
CA VAL A 232 8.69 0.59 -1.54
C VAL A 232 8.69 -0.40 -0.37
N LEU A 233 7.73 -0.28 0.54
CA LEU A 233 7.57 -1.19 1.68
C LEU A 233 7.23 -2.62 1.25
N ARG A 234 6.37 -2.79 0.25
CA ARG A 234 6.05 -4.09 -0.33
C ARG A 234 7.27 -4.78 -0.91
N HIS A 235 8.18 -4.02 -1.48
CA HIS A 235 9.42 -4.49 -2.09
C HIS A 235 10.67 -4.26 -1.22
N ALA A 236 10.50 -4.11 0.09
CA ALA A 236 11.56 -3.78 1.04
C ALA A 236 12.81 -4.66 0.91
N ALA A 237 12.64 -5.95 0.58
CA ALA A 237 13.75 -6.88 0.38
C ALA A 237 14.68 -6.49 -0.78
N HIS A 238 14.19 -5.78 -1.81
CA HIS A 238 15.01 -5.29 -2.90
C HIS A 238 15.79 -4.02 -2.51
N PHE A 239 15.20 -3.18 -1.66
CA PHE A 239 15.82 -1.93 -1.21
C PHE A 239 16.81 -2.09 -0.06
N SER A 240 16.61 -3.09 0.81
CA SER A 240 17.47 -3.34 1.97
C SER A 240 18.80 -4.04 1.63
N ARG A 241 18.89 -4.69 0.46
CA ARG A 241 20.09 -5.40 0.04
C ARG A 241 21.17 -4.47 -0.49
N GLN A 242 22.43 -4.81 -0.20
CA GLN A 242 23.62 -4.23 -0.80
C GLN A 242 24.64 -5.34 -1.13
N PRO A 243 25.30 -5.31 -2.30
CA PRO A 243 25.11 -4.37 -3.42
C PRO A 243 23.77 -4.57 -4.13
N ARG A 244 23.25 -3.52 -4.75
CA ARG A 244 22.00 -3.55 -5.51
C ARG A 244 22.26 -4.05 -6.93
N ALA A 245 21.63 -5.17 -7.30
CA ALA A 245 21.84 -5.82 -8.59
C ALA A 245 20.83 -5.33 -9.64
N ALA A 246 21.27 -5.21 -10.91
CA ALA A 246 20.38 -4.84 -12.03
C ALA A 246 19.23 -5.84 -12.25
N GLU A 247 19.48 -7.15 -12.09
CA GLU A 247 18.45 -8.17 -12.16
C GLU A 247 17.35 -7.99 -11.10
N SER A 248 17.76 -7.57 -9.89
CA SER A 248 16.80 -7.27 -8.80
C SER A 248 15.92 -6.07 -9.15
N LEU A 249 16.49 -5.05 -9.80
CA LEU A 249 15.77 -3.90 -10.33
C LEU A 249 14.77 -4.31 -11.42
N GLU A 250 15.17 -5.16 -12.36
CA GLU A 250 14.27 -5.68 -13.39
C GLU A 250 13.06 -6.40 -12.79
N ARG A 251 13.28 -7.26 -11.81
CA ARG A 251 12.21 -7.99 -11.11
C ARG A 251 11.25 -7.05 -10.39
N LEU A 252 11.81 -6.08 -9.67
CA LEU A 252 11.05 -5.03 -8.98
C LEU A 252 10.13 -4.29 -9.97
N LEU A 253 10.70 -3.78 -11.06
CA LEU A 253 9.95 -3.00 -12.04
C LEU A 253 8.89 -3.83 -12.77
N ARG A 254 9.21 -5.09 -13.11
CA ARG A 254 8.23 -6.02 -13.72
C ARG A 254 7.05 -6.29 -12.78
N ASP A 255 7.31 -6.44 -11.48
CA ASP A 255 6.23 -6.66 -10.51
C ASP A 255 5.37 -5.41 -10.31
N VAL A 256 5.99 -4.23 -10.21
CA VAL A 256 5.28 -2.96 -10.01
C VAL A 256 4.45 -2.57 -11.23
N TYR A 257 5.05 -2.61 -12.42
CA TYR A 257 4.41 -2.07 -13.64
C TYR A 257 3.70 -3.12 -14.48
N ARG A 258 3.89 -4.42 -14.18
CA ARG A 258 3.28 -5.55 -14.90
C ARG A 258 3.59 -5.55 -16.42
N VAL A 259 4.72 -5.00 -16.81
CA VAL A 259 5.21 -4.95 -18.19
C VAL A 259 6.62 -5.53 -18.25
N PRO A 260 7.07 -6.05 -19.39
CA PRO A 260 8.46 -6.47 -19.55
C PRO A 260 9.39 -5.27 -19.34
N VAL A 261 10.43 -5.48 -18.54
CA VAL A 261 11.47 -4.47 -18.29
C VAL A 261 12.83 -5.15 -18.41
N ARG A 262 13.77 -4.45 -19.03
CA ARG A 262 15.17 -4.86 -19.16
C ARG A 262 16.08 -3.72 -18.73
N VAL A 263 17.13 -4.04 -17.98
CA VAL A 263 18.14 -3.08 -17.55
C VAL A 263 19.44 -3.35 -18.30
N GLU A 264 19.88 -2.39 -19.10
CA GLU A 264 21.15 -2.44 -19.84
C GLU A 264 22.17 -1.63 -19.05
N GLN A 265 23.22 -2.31 -18.60
CA GLN A 265 24.30 -1.73 -17.84
C GLN A 265 25.43 -1.24 -18.77
N PHE A 266 26.30 -0.38 -18.27
CA PHE A 266 27.49 0.09 -18.99
C PHE A 266 27.16 0.82 -20.30
N VAL A 267 26.14 1.63 -20.28
CA VAL A 267 25.75 2.45 -21.43
C VAL A 267 26.67 3.64 -21.53
N GLY A 268 27.48 3.67 -22.61
CA GLY A 268 28.44 4.71 -22.81
C GLY A 268 27.86 6.11 -23.06
N ARG A 269 28.51 7.12 -22.52
CA ARG A 269 28.18 8.53 -22.76
C ARG A 269 29.42 9.41 -22.84
N TRP A 270 29.29 10.56 -23.48
CA TRP A 270 30.31 11.60 -23.47
C TRP A 270 30.06 12.55 -22.30
N LEU A 271 30.96 12.57 -21.32
CA LEU A 271 30.97 13.54 -20.23
C LEU A 271 31.69 14.80 -20.68
N GLU A 272 31.09 15.95 -20.48
CA GLU A 272 31.78 17.23 -20.65
C GLU A 272 32.66 17.51 -19.43
N LEU A 273 33.93 17.76 -19.67
CA LEU A 273 34.87 18.13 -18.62
C LEU A 273 34.68 19.60 -18.22
N GLU A 274 34.67 19.85 -16.93
CA GLU A 274 34.71 21.22 -16.41
C GLU A 274 36.04 21.90 -16.79
N GLN A 275 36.06 23.24 -16.84
CA GLN A 275 37.25 23.97 -17.24
C GLN A 275 38.53 23.62 -16.45
N PRO A 276 38.47 23.37 -15.12
CA PRO A 276 39.64 22.99 -14.35
C PRO A 276 40.23 21.65 -14.75
N ASP A 277 39.42 20.72 -15.30
CA ASP A 277 39.83 19.36 -15.67
C ASP A 277 40.27 19.25 -17.13
N GLN A 278 40.09 20.29 -17.93
CA GLN A 278 40.51 20.35 -19.32
C GLN A 278 42.03 20.58 -19.43
N THR A 279 42.64 19.91 -20.40
CA THR A 279 44.05 20.16 -20.73
C THR A 279 44.22 21.54 -21.39
N VAL A 280 45.06 22.37 -20.81
CA VAL A 280 45.47 23.64 -21.38
C VAL A 280 46.99 23.62 -21.59
N LEU A 281 47.39 23.82 -22.83
CA LEU A 281 48.84 23.88 -23.16
C LEU A 281 49.49 25.09 -22.53
N ALA A 282 50.81 25.01 -22.34
CA ALA A 282 51.61 26.11 -21.82
C ALA A 282 51.40 27.40 -22.62
N SER A 283 51.20 28.49 -21.93
CA SER A 283 51.00 29.83 -22.48
C SER A 283 51.87 30.86 -21.71
N ARG A 284 51.91 32.10 -22.18
CA ARG A 284 52.62 33.17 -21.46
C ARG A 284 52.10 33.40 -20.04
N ASP A 285 50.78 33.24 -19.85
CA ASP A 285 50.12 33.43 -18.55
C ASP A 285 50.18 32.19 -17.67
N ARG A 286 50.38 31.01 -18.25
CA ARG A 286 50.49 29.73 -17.57
C ARG A 286 51.65 28.91 -18.19
N PRO A 287 52.88 29.14 -17.76
CA PRO A 287 54.06 28.49 -18.37
C PRO A 287 54.07 26.97 -18.26
N GLU A 288 53.48 26.42 -17.23
CA GLU A 288 53.39 24.97 -17.01
C GLU A 288 52.17 24.31 -17.66
N GLY A 289 51.25 25.11 -18.19
CA GLY A 289 49.97 24.61 -18.65
C GLY A 289 49.06 24.17 -17.50
N LEU A 290 47.98 23.44 -17.82
CA LEU A 290 47.09 22.79 -16.86
C LEU A 290 46.76 21.39 -17.38
N ASN A 291 46.93 20.37 -16.55
CA ASN A 291 46.69 18.96 -16.93
C ASN A 291 47.38 18.60 -18.26
N ALA A 292 48.64 19.03 -18.48
CA ALA A 292 49.31 18.98 -19.77
C ALA A 292 50.39 17.89 -19.84
N ARG A 293 50.49 17.00 -18.82
CA ARG A 293 51.51 15.95 -18.76
C ARG A 293 50.99 14.68 -19.45
N LEU A 294 51.57 14.36 -20.58
CA LEU A 294 51.21 13.18 -21.37
C LEU A 294 51.40 11.90 -20.57
N GLY A 295 50.37 11.04 -20.56
CA GLY A 295 50.39 9.76 -19.84
C GLY A 295 50.10 9.86 -18.33
N ILE A 296 49.84 11.08 -17.79
CA ILE A 296 49.53 11.33 -16.38
C ILE A 296 48.15 11.97 -16.23
N ASP A 297 47.99 13.18 -16.78
CA ASP A 297 46.78 13.99 -16.59
C ASP A 297 46.24 14.63 -17.89
N ALA A 298 46.93 14.48 -19.02
CA ALA A 298 46.53 15.07 -20.29
C ALA A 298 45.35 14.34 -20.92
N ILE A 299 44.25 15.04 -21.12
CA ILE A 299 43.07 14.56 -21.81
C ILE A 299 42.87 15.31 -23.12
N ALA A 300 42.73 14.58 -24.22
CA ALA A 300 42.49 15.18 -25.53
C ALA A 300 41.01 15.59 -25.71
N GLY A 301 40.79 16.90 -25.80
CA GLY A 301 39.46 17.46 -26.02
C GLY A 301 38.71 17.86 -24.75
N ARG A 302 37.42 18.17 -24.91
CA ARG A 302 36.53 18.65 -23.84
C ARG A 302 35.61 17.56 -23.27
N ARG A 303 35.70 16.35 -23.79
CA ARG A 303 34.79 15.24 -23.44
C ARG A 303 35.59 13.96 -23.21
N VAL A 304 35.13 13.21 -22.22
CA VAL A 304 35.64 11.86 -21.90
C VAL A 304 34.54 10.85 -22.09
N TRP A 305 34.88 9.71 -22.66
CA TRP A 305 33.95 8.59 -22.78
C TRP A 305 33.86 7.85 -21.46
N ASP A 306 32.64 7.83 -20.91
CA ASP A 306 32.33 7.16 -19.64
C ASP A 306 31.27 6.06 -19.88
N VAL A 307 31.52 4.87 -19.31
CA VAL A 307 30.62 3.72 -19.39
C VAL A 307 30.10 3.27 -18.01
N GLU A 308 30.62 3.86 -16.94
CA GLU A 308 30.34 3.37 -15.58
C GLU A 308 29.18 4.09 -14.92
N SER A 309 28.93 5.33 -15.29
CA SER A 309 27.95 6.19 -14.60
C SER A 309 26.53 6.15 -15.20
N THR A 310 26.31 5.39 -16.26
CA THR A 310 25.00 5.39 -16.97
C THR A 310 24.49 3.98 -17.17
N PHE A 311 23.21 3.79 -16.91
CA PHE A 311 22.48 2.60 -17.32
C PHE A 311 21.14 2.96 -17.96
N GLU A 312 20.59 2.05 -18.75
CA GLU A 312 19.35 2.24 -19.46
C GLU A 312 18.29 1.23 -19.01
N VAL A 313 17.08 1.70 -18.86
CA VAL A 313 15.90 0.88 -18.51
C VAL A 313 14.96 0.85 -19.69
N ALA A 314 14.92 -0.26 -20.41
CA ALA A 314 13.98 -0.50 -21.50
C ALA A 314 12.66 -1.04 -20.93
N VAL A 315 11.56 -0.33 -21.18
CA VAL A 315 10.21 -0.68 -20.70
C VAL A 315 9.32 -1.00 -21.89
N GLY A 316 8.86 -2.22 -22.02
CA GLY A 316 7.98 -2.64 -23.10
C GLY A 316 8.28 -4.03 -23.66
N PRO A 317 7.52 -4.48 -24.70
CA PRO A 317 6.65 -3.67 -25.57
C PRO A 317 5.38 -3.18 -24.87
N LEU A 318 5.01 -1.91 -25.13
CA LEU A 318 3.87 -1.21 -24.54
C LEU A 318 2.73 -1.04 -25.55
N SER A 319 1.50 -1.03 -25.06
CA SER A 319 0.34 -0.55 -25.83
C SER A 319 0.44 0.97 -26.08
N ALA A 320 -0.30 1.50 -27.06
CA ALA A 320 -0.33 2.93 -27.33
C ALA A 320 -0.77 3.78 -26.13
N GLY A 321 -1.73 3.29 -25.33
CA GLY A 321 -2.21 3.96 -24.11
C GLY A 321 -1.15 3.98 -23.02
N ASP A 322 -0.52 2.83 -22.76
CA ASP A 322 0.54 2.69 -21.76
C ASP A 322 1.79 3.50 -22.10
N PHE A 323 2.15 3.54 -23.40
CA PHE A 323 3.26 4.34 -23.89
C PHE A 323 3.04 5.83 -23.62
N ARG A 324 1.86 6.36 -24.00
CA ARG A 324 1.50 7.77 -23.78
C ARG A 324 1.49 8.16 -22.32
N SER A 325 1.02 7.26 -21.47
CA SER A 325 0.95 7.51 -20.02
C SER A 325 2.31 7.59 -19.34
N ARG A 326 3.39 7.23 -20.05
CA ARG A 326 4.79 7.24 -19.55
C ARG A 326 5.69 8.22 -20.30
N LEU A 327 5.11 9.14 -21.10
CA LEU A 327 5.88 10.19 -21.76
C LEU A 327 6.36 11.25 -20.77
N PRO A 328 7.39 12.04 -21.10
CA PRO A 328 7.87 13.14 -20.28
C PRO A 328 6.76 14.13 -19.88
N GLY A 329 6.76 14.51 -18.61
CA GLY A 329 5.72 15.37 -18.01
C GLY A 329 4.52 14.62 -17.45
N THR A 330 4.50 13.28 -17.51
CA THR A 330 3.47 12.48 -16.87
C THR A 330 3.88 12.03 -15.47
N GLU A 331 2.89 11.91 -14.58
CA GLU A 331 3.09 11.42 -13.21
C GLU A 331 3.69 10.00 -13.19
N ARG A 332 3.32 9.15 -14.16
CA ARG A 332 3.85 7.78 -14.23
C ARG A 332 5.33 7.71 -14.56
N LEU A 333 5.85 8.60 -15.42
CA LEU A 333 7.28 8.66 -15.67
C LEU A 333 8.02 9.25 -14.45
N ALA A 334 7.46 10.26 -13.80
CA ALA A 334 8.03 10.81 -12.56
C ALA A 334 8.10 9.75 -11.46
N ALA A 335 7.03 8.99 -11.25
CA ALA A 335 6.99 7.87 -10.29
C ALA A 335 8.04 6.79 -10.61
N LEU A 336 8.21 6.45 -11.90
CA LEU A 336 9.27 5.52 -12.33
C LEU A 336 10.65 6.10 -12.00
N GLY A 337 10.88 7.38 -12.26
CA GLY A 337 12.13 8.06 -11.98
C GLY A 337 12.49 8.05 -10.49
N ASP A 338 11.53 8.38 -9.65
CA ASP A 338 11.71 8.34 -8.19
C ASP A 338 12.10 6.95 -7.69
N LEU A 339 11.42 5.91 -8.20
CA LEU A 339 11.71 4.52 -7.84
C LEU A 339 13.11 4.10 -8.29
N LEU A 340 13.50 4.49 -9.50
CA LEU A 340 14.83 4.21 -10.05
C LEU A 340 15.94 4.90 -9.25
N ARG A 341 15.75 6.17 -8.86
CA ARG A 341 16.71 6.91 -8.06
C ARG A 341 16.82 6.39 -6.64
N LEU A 342 15.69 6.06 -6.02
CA LEU A 342 15.70 5.46 -4.69
C LEU A 342 16.44 4.12 -4.69
N TYR A 343 16.34 3.37 -5.80
CA TYR A 343 17.03 2.09 -5.94
C TYR A 343 18.51 2.27 -6.29
N ALA A 344 18.85 2.99 -7.35
CA ALA A 344 20.21 3.09 -7.86
C ALA A 344 21.08 4.10 -7.09
N GLY A 345 20.47 5.15 -6.54
CA GLY A 345 21.16 6.28 -5.93
C GLY A 345 21.46 7.41 -6.93
N PRO A 346 21.95 8.56 -6.42
CA PRO A 346 22.15 9.77 -7.23
C PRO A 346 23.40 9.75 -8.12
N GLN A 347 24.27 8.73 -7.96
CA GLN A 347 25.54 8.64 -8.69
C GLN A 347 25.37 8.23 -10.16
N PHE A 348 24.20 7.67 -10.53
CA PHE A 348 23.97 7.20 -11.88
C PHE A 348 23.06 8.14 -12.68
N GLU A 349 23.40 8.35 -13.94
CA GLU A 349 22.48 8.88 -14.93
C GLU A 349 21.58 7.76 -15.44
N ILE A 350 20.28 7.96 -15.33
CA ILE A 350 19.29 6.93 -15.66
C ILE A 350 18.58 7.33 -16.95
N ARG A 351 18.66 6.45 -17.96
CA ARG A 351 17.94 6.61 -19.21
C ARG A 351 16.79 5.62 -19.26
N VAL A 352 15.61 6.11 -19.60
CA VAL A 352 14.44 5.26 -19.80
C VAL A 352 14.12 5.22 -21.27
N ARG A 353 14.14 4.01 -21.84
CA ARG A 353 13.72 3.72 -23.22
C ARG A 353 12.36 3.09 -23.21
N LEU A 354 11.39 3.77 -23.80
CA LEU A 354 10.05 3.24 -23.97
C LEU A 354 9.95 2.49 -25.29
N VAL A 355 9.56 1.22 -25.22
CA VAL A 355 9.40 0.36 -26.40
C VAL A 355 7.93 0.26 -26.73
N LEU A 356 7.53 0.75 -27.90
CA LEU A 356 6.15 0.67 -28.40
C LEU A 356 5.98 -0.61 -29.22
N ALA A 357 4.91 -1.36 -28.96
CA ALA A 357 4.58 -2.57 -29.72
C ALA A 357 4.37 -2.27 -31.22
N ALA A 358 4.80 -3.18 -32.07
CA ALA A 358 4.79 -3.02 -33.52
C ALA A 358 3.41 -2.68 -34.12
N ASP A 359 2.37 -3.27 -33.57
CA ASP A 359 0.96 -3.06 -33.95
C ASP A 359 0.40 -1.72 -33.49
N ALA A 360 1.02 -1.11 -32.48
CA ALA A 360 0.60 0.15 -31.88
C ALA A 360 1.32 1.39 -32.45
N VAL A 361 2.28 1.20 -33.38
CA VAL A 361 3.07 2.29 -33.97
C VAL A 361 2.20 3.14 -34.89
N PRO A 362 1.96 4.44 -34.58
CA PRO A 362 1.14 5.30 -35.41
C PRO A 362 1.90 5.70 -36.68
N ARG A 363 1.16 5.87 -37.80
CA ARG A 363 1.71 6.49 -39.01
C ARG A 363 1.94 7.98 -38.76
N CYS A 364 3.08 8.51 -39.22
CA CYS A 364 3.33 9.92 -39.19
C CYS A 364 2.34 10.68 -40.07
N GLN A 365 1.57 11.59 -39.49
CA GLN A 365 0.63 12.44 -40.21
C GLN A 365 0.99 13.89 -39.94
N LEU A 366 1.06 14.70 -41.03
CA LEU A 366 1.24 16.13 -40.95
C LEU A 366 -0.15 16.78 -41.06
N GLY A 367 -0.57 17.49 -40.04
CA GLY A 367 -1.88 18.13 -39.96
C GLY A 367 -2.76 17.48 -38.88
N GLY A 368 -3.44 18.27 -38.08
CA GLY A 368 -4.40 17.81 -37.08
C GLY A 368 -5.75 17.52 -37.78
N ASP A 369 -6.37 16.39 -37.44
CA ASP A 369 -7.76 16.16 -37.79
C ASP A 369 -8.64 17.11 -36.97
N GLU A 370 -9.59 17.77 -37.62
CA GLU A 370 -10.59 18.67 -37.04
C GLU A 370 -11.48 17.99 -35.95
N GLN A 371 -11.37 16.66 -35.78
CA GLN A 371 -12.18 15.87 -34.88
C GLN A 371 -11.54 15.56 -33.51
N GLY A 372 -10.42 16.25 -33.13
CA GLY A 372 -9.95 16.25 -31.75
C GLY A 372 -9.46 14.91 -31.16
N MET A 373 -9.40 13.86 -31.96
CA MET A 373 -8.97 12.52 -31.57
C MET A 373 -7.54 12.21 -32.03
N ALA A 374 -6.91 13.17 -32.68
CA ALA A 374 -5.49 13.08 -32.96
C ALA A 374 -4.72 13.18 -31.64
N LEU A 375 -3.84 12.23 -31.44
CA LEU A 375 -2.68 12.37 -30.57
C LEU A 375 -2.24 13.82 -30.59
N SER A 376 -2.42 14.57 -29.52
CA SER A 376 -2.06 15.98 -29.43
C SER A 376 -0.64 16.16 -29.96
N GLY A 377 -0.53 16.55 -31.23
CA GLY A 377 0.66 16.83 -32.00
C GLY A 377 1.68 15.69 -32.03
N SER A 378 2.00 15.20 -33.21
CA SER A 378 3.16 14.32 -33.43
C SER A 378 4.42 15.03 -32.90
N ARG A 379 5.06 14.48 -31.86
CA ARG A 379 6.27 15.03 -31.24
C ARG A 379 7.49 14.29 -31.77
N LEU A 380 8.41 15.03 -32.44
CA LEU A 380 9.64 14.46 -32.94
C LEU A 380 10.48 13.87 -31.79
N GLY A 381 10.99 12.66 -31.98
CA GLY A 381 11.75 11.92 -30.97
C GLY A 381 10.92 11.25 -29.88
N TRP A 382 9.60 11.47 -29.85
CA TRP A 382 8.70 10.91 -28.82
C TRP A 382 7.65 9.96 -29.43
N THR A 383 6.83 10.49 -30.35
CA THR A 383 5.63 9.79 -30.85
C THR A 383 5.56 9.74 -32.37
N THR A 384 6.65 10.07 -33.07
CA THR A 384 6.69 10.17 -34.53
C THR A 384 7.68 9.19 -35.11
N TRP A 385 7.22 8.31 -35.98
CA TRP A 385 8.05 7.34 -36.70
C TRP A 385 7.80 7.49 -38.20
N LEU A 386 8.88 7.54 -38.99
CA LEU A 386 8.77 7.49 -40.47
C LEU A 386 8.32 6.09 -40.85
N GLY A 387 7.22 6.01 -41.63
CA GLY A 387 6.68 4.75 -42.13
C GLY A 387 7.54 4.17 -43.26
N GLY A 388 7.51 2.84 -43.44
CA GLY A 388 8.08 2.19 -44.60
C GLY A 388 8.93 0.94 -44.35
N GLY A 389 9.12 0.51 -43.08
CA GLY A 389 9.79 -0.76 -42.74
C GLY A 389 8.80 -1.86 -42.33
N PRO A 390 9.27 -3.11 -42.20
CA PRO A 390 8.45 -4.18 -41.64
C PRO A 390 8.03 -3.82 -40.21
N PRO A 391 6.86 -4.25 -39.75
CA PRO A 391 6.38 -3.98 -38.42
C PRO A 391 7.34 -4.61 -37.37
N HIS A 392 7.93 -3.80 -36.55
CA HIS A 392 8.75 -4.21 -35.41
C HIS A 392 8.54 -3.24 -34.25
N ASP A 393 8.84 -3.69 -33.05
CA ASP A 393 8.75 -2.88 -31.85
C ASP A 393 9.69 -1.68 -31.95
N ARG A 394 9.20 -0.49 -31.60
CA ARG A 394 9.96 0.77 -31.68
C ARG A 394 10.45 1.20 -30.32
N GLY A 395 11.76 1.22 -30.16
CA GLY A 395 12.44 1.64 -28.93
C GLY A 395 13.28 2.92 -29.09
N ASP A 396 12.90 3.80 -30.02
CA ASP A 396 13.68 5.02 -30.33
C ASP A 396 13.43 6.17 -29.32
N ALA A 397 12.36 6.06 -28.52
CA ALA A 397 11.99 7.06 -27.54
C ALA A 397 12.79 6.88 -26.25
N MET A 398 13.87 7.65 -26.10
CA MET A 398 14.74 7.66 -24.92
C MET A 398 14.63 8.97 -24.16
N PHE A 399 14.56 8.89 -22.86
CA PHE A 399 14.43 10.04 -21.97
C PHE A 399 15.41 9.91 -20.81
N ALA A 400 16.15 10.99 -20.50
CA ALA A 400 16.86 11.06 -19.23
C ALA A 400 15.82 11.32 -18.12
N VAL A 401 15.90 10.54 -17.07
CA VAL A 401 15.10 10.76 -15.88
C VAL A 401 15.93 11.60 -14.94
N ALA A 402 15.60 12.88 -14.89
CA ALA A 402 16.30 13.87 -14.06
C ALA A 402 15.87 13.79 -12.60
#